data_651c0ecb3acac343f445c505c86d3d19
#
_entry.id   651c0ecb3acac343f445c505c86d3d19
#
_cell.length_a   1.000
_cell.length_b   1.000
_cell.length_c   1.000
_cell.angle_alpha   90.00
_cell.angle_beta   90.00
_cell.angle_gamma   90.00
#
_symmetry.space_group_name_H-M   'P 1'
#
loop_
_entity.id
_entity.type
_entity.pdbx_description
1 polymer ?
#
loop_
_entity_poly.entity_id
_entity_poly.type
_entity_poly.pdbx_seq_one_letter_code
_entity_poly.pdbx_strand_id
1 'polypeptide(L)'
;DIYMPRDDWNKLVEISGSVLPEHRALQCVDVDRSYTNTFPRYVATDSCALHKHQIIGRDSAGEIIDVLTLDPIPADDKEYEKYRTHMMIYSELVNMVVVYGARWEIPVTAYLRWLFSYTFLGKDSTLKKLEKIMYSYKEEDCPRYAMRWGGCPFLFDKDMMFPVKYMSFENTKVMVPHRMSDYLIWHYGDEWSYIPPHGE
;
A
#
# COMPACT_ATOMS: atom_id res chain seq x y z
N ASP A 1 -2.53 -8.88 -5.37
CA ASP A 1 -2.54 -7.42 -5.11
C ASP A 1 -3.38 -6.71 -6.16
N ILE A 2 -4.05 -5.63 -5.78
CA ILE A 2 -4.78 -4.77 -6.72
C ILE A 2 -4.31 -3.33 -6.57
N TYR A 3 -4.29 -2.60 -7.69
CA TYR A 3 -4.04 -1.16 -7.70
C TYR A 3 -5.36 -0.41 -7.76
N MET A 4 -5.51 0.61 -6.93
CA MET A 4 -6.76 1.36 -6.86
C MET A 4 -6.47 2.87 -6.73
N PRO A 5 -7.01 3.72 -7.63
CA PRO A 5 -6.93 5.17 -7.47
C PRO A 5 -7.46 5.61 -6.10
N ARG A 6 -6.88 6.67 -5.55
CA ARG A 6 -7.24 7.17 -4.21
C ARG A 6 -8.74 7.47 -4.09
N ASP A 7 -9.32 8.09 -5.09
CA ASP A 7 -10.74 8.47 -5.06
C ASP A 7 -11.65 7.24 -5.08
N ASP A 8 -11.29 6.19 -5.81
CA ASP A 8 -12.04 4.94 -5.82
C ASP A 8 -11.88 4.17 -4.50
N TRP A 9 -10.68 4.21 -3.90
CA TRP A 9 -10.46 3.69 -2.56
C TRP A 9 -11.34 4.39 -1.53
N ASN A 10 -11.41 5.71 -1.54
CA ASN A 10 -12.24 6.48 -0.63
C ASN A 10 -13.73 6.12 -0.76
N LYS A 11 -14.23 5.98 -2.00
CA LYS A 11 -15.60 5.51 -2.25
C LYS A 11 -15.82 4.10 -1.71
N LEU A 12 -14.86 3.18 -1.93
CA LEU A 12 -14.97 1.82 -1.42
C LEU A 12 -15.04 1.80 0.11
N VAL A 13 -14.23 2.59 0.80
CA VAL A 13 -14.27 2.73 2.27
C VAL A 13 -15.66 3.22 2.71
N GLU A 14 -16.18 4.26 2.06
CA GLU A 14 -17.49 4.86 2.39
C GLU A 14 -18.63 3.84 2.29
N ILE A 15 -18.66 3.02 1.23
CA ILE A 15 -19.74 2.07 0.98
C ILE A 15 -19.50 0.68 1.60
N SER A 16 -18.31 0.41 2.09
CA SER A 16 -17.88 -0.95 2.50
C SER A 16 -18.82 -1.63 3.49
N GLY A 17 -19.35 -0.85 4.46
CA GLY A 17 -20.29 -1.39 5.45
C GLY A 17 -21.61 -1.92 4.87
N SER A 18 -21.97 -1.55 3.63
CA SER A 18 -23.22 -1.96 2.98
C SER A 18 -23.03 -2.94 1.82
N VAL A 19 -21.83 -3.03 1.25
CA VAL A 19 -21.59 -3.80 0.02
C VAL A 19 -20.69 -5.02 0.20
N LEU A 20 -19.89 -5.06 1.27
CA LEU A 20 -19.04 -6.20 1.49
C LEU A 20 -19.85 -7.45 1.87
N PRO A 21 -19.48 -8.61 1.31
CA PRO A 21 -20.08 -9.87 1.72
C PRO A 21 -19.84 -10.16 3.20
N GLU A 22 -20.68 -11.01 3.79
CA GLU A 22 -20.45 -11.56 5.12
C GLU A 22 -19.06 -12.19 5.20
N HIS A 23 -18.40 -12.05 6.33
CA HIS A 23 -17.04 -12.51 6.57
C HIS A 23 -15.96 -11.86 5.68
N ARG A 24 -16.23 -10.66 5.15
CA ARG A 24 -15.26 -9.83 4.45
C ARG A 24 -15.15 -8.46 5.10
N ALA A 25 -13.94 -7.94 5.18
CA ALA A 25 -13.70 -6.62 5.76
C ALA A 25 -12.55 -5.88 5.05
N LEU A 26 -12.58 -4.55 5.18
CA LEU A 26 -11.42 -3.72 4.88
C LEU A 26 -10.60 -3.54 6.16
N GLN A 27 -9.31 -3.78 6.08
CA GLN A 27 -8.34 -3.44 7.10
C GLN A 27 -7.48 -2.28 6.60
N CYS A 28 -7.64 -1.13 7.18
CA CYS A 28 -6.88 0.08 6.85
C CYS A 28 -6.97 1.09 7.97
N VAL A 29 -6.09 2.07 7.94
CA VAL A 29 -6.07 3.16 8.91
C VAL A 29 -7.29 4.08 8.81
N ASP A 30 -7.97 4.12 7.66
CA ASP A 30 -9.18 4.92 7.46
C ASP A 30 -10.38 4.32 8.19
N VAL A 31 -10.42 2.98 8.33
CA VAL A 31 -11.46 2.23 9.06
C VAL A 31 -11.08 2.04 10.53
N ASP A 32 -9.83 1.68 10.82
CA ASP A 32 -9.31 1.44 12.16
C ASP A 32 -7.97 2.15 12.37
N ARG A 33 -7.96 3.22 13.15
CA ARG A 33 -6.75 4.00 13.45
C ARG A 33 -5.66 3.20 14.18
N SER A 34 -6.00 2.05 14.75
CA SER A 34 -5.03 1.13 15.35
C SER A 34 -4.35 0.20 14.34
N TYR A 35 -4.79 0.23 13.08
CA TYR A 35 -4.21 -0.60 12.02
C TYR A 35 -2.71 -0.32 11.84
N THR A 36 -1.94 -1.39 11.69
CA THR A 36 -0.47 -1.34 11.79
C THR A 36 0.26 -1.60 10.47
N ASN A 37 -0.46 -1.75 9.37
CA ASN A 37 0.16 -1.87 8.06
C ASN A 37 0.14 -0.54 7.30
N THR A 38 1.05 -0.39 6.33
CA THR A 38 1.19 0.83 5.54
C THR A 38 0.24 0.90 4.35
N PHE A 39 -0.33 -0.22 3.95
CA PHE A 39 -1.29 -0.31 2.85
C PHE A 39 -2.56 -1.05 3.28
N PRO A 40 -3.69 -0.71 2.69
CA PRO A 40 -4.97 -1.33 2.96
C PRO A 40 -5.02 -2.80 2.54
N ARG A 41 -5.95 -3.54 3.15
CA ARG A 41 -6.23 -4.94 2.81
C ARG A 41 -7.72 -5.21 2.74
N TYR A 42 -8.10 -6.06 1.81
CA TYR A 42 -9.38 -6.74 1.82
C TYR A 42 -9.15 -8.15 2.33
N VAL A 43 -9.86 -8.56 3.36
CA VAL A 43 -9.55 -9.79 4.11
C VAL A 43 -10.78 -10.65 4.35
N ALA A 44 -10.56 -11.96 4.48
CA ALA A 44 -11.52 -12.87 5.07
C ALA A 44 -11.43 -12.80 6.59
N THR A 45 -12.57 -12.65 7.28
CA THR A 45 -12.62 -12.53 8.76
C THR A 45 -12.88 -13.88 9.45
N ASP A 46 -13.24 -14.89 8.69
CA ASP A 46 -13.57 -16.26 9.11
C ASP A 46 -12.41 -17.25 8.93
N SER A 47 -11.27 -16.77 8.44
CA SER A 47 -10.07 -17.57 8.22
C SER A 47 -8.85 -16.94 8.85
N CYS A 48 -7.84 -17.76 9.13
CA CYS A 48 -6.60 -17.33 9.79
C CYS A 48 -5.41 -18.05 9.16
N ALA A 49 -4.39 -17.31 8.76
CA ALA A 49 -3.09 -17.86 8.37
C ALA A 49 -2.10 -17.71 9.53
N LEU A 50 -1.50 -18.83 9.94
CA LEU A 50 -0.45 -18.84 10.96
C LEU A 50 0.91 -18.95 10.28
N HIS A 51 1.68 -17.89 10.32
CA HIS A 51 3.08 -17.91 9.90
C HIS A 51 3.97 -18.27 11.09
N LYS A 52 4.99 -19.11 10.85
CA LYS A 52 5.88 -19.72 11.87
C LYS A 52 6.48 -18.73 12.89
N HIS A 53 6.50 -17.44 12.56
CA HIS A 53 7.09 -16.39 13.40
C HIS A 53 6.15 -15.22 13.70
N GLN A 54 4.87 -15.32 13.33
CA GLN A 54 3.89 -14.29 13.67
C GLN A 54 3.19 -14.60 14.99
N ILE A 55 3.10 -13.58 15.83
CA ILE A 55 2.18 -13.59 16.96
C ILE A 55 0.78 -13.47 16.40
N ILE A 56 -0.14 -14.33 16.83
CA ILE A 56 -1.55 -14.26 16.47
C ILE A 56 -2.07 -12.88 16.84
N GLY A 57 -2.49 -12.12 15.84
CA GLY A 57 -3.02 -10.78 15.99
C GLY A 57 -4.10 -10.49 14.93
N ARG A 58 -4.56 -9.26 14.90
CA ARG A 58 -5.56 -8.78 13.92
C ARG A 58 -5.13 -8.94 12.45
N ASP A 59 -3.83 -9.10 12.20
CA ASP A 59 -3.24 -9.18 10.86
C ASP A 59 -3.06 -10.63 10.36
N SER A 60 -3.68 -11.60 11.01
CA SER A 60 -3.53 -13.03 10.69
C SER A 60 -4.70 -13.60 9.86
N ALA A 61 -5.38 -12.79 9.07
CA ALA A 61 -6.41 -13.26 8.14
C ALA A 61 -5.84 -14.29 7.15
N GLY A 62 -6.61 -15.35 6.84
CA GLY A 62 -6.16 -16.45 5.99
C GLY A 62 -6.14 -16.09 4.51
N GLU A 63 -7.12 -15.29 4.06
CA GLU A 63 -7.20 -14.77 2.69
C GLU A 63 -7.03 -13.26 2.73
N ILE A 64 -6.05 -12.76 1.98
CA ILE A 64 -5.70 -11.35 1.94
C ILE A 64 -5.51 -10.92 0.48
N ILE A 65 -6.14 -9.79 0.13
CA ILE A 65 -5.83 -9.04 -1.08
C ILE A 65 -5.27 -7.69 -0.63
N ASP A 66 -4.00 -7.45 -0.91
CA ASP A 66 -3.38 -6.17 -0.65
C ASP A 66 -3.89 -5.14 -1.66
N VAL A 67 -4.36 -3.99 -1.14
CA VAL A 67 -4.85 -2.88 -1.97
C VAL A 67 -3.80 -1.77 -1.99
N LEU A 68 -3.17 -1.60 -3.13
CA LEU A 68 -2.13 -0.62 -3.34
C LEU A 68 -2.77 0.66 -3.88
N THR A 69 -2.98 1.62 -3.00
CA THR A 69 -3.61 2.89 -3.37
C THR A 69 -2.66 3.76 -4.19
N LEU A 70 -3.21 4.33 -5.26
CA LEU A 70 -2.51 5.21 -6.19
C LEU A 70 -2.80 6.66 -5.81
N ASP A 71 -1.78 7.34 -5.31
CA ASP A 71 -1.87 8.75 -4.92
C ASP A 71 -1.39 9.65 -6.07
N PRO A 72 -2.20 10.62 -6.54
CA PRO A 72 -1.79 11.51 -7.61
C PRO A 72 -0.64 12.40 -7.18
N ILE A 73 0.39 12.51 -8.01
CA ILE A 73 1.61 13.30 -7.75
C ILE A 73 1.87 14.26 -8.91
N PRO A 74 2.11 15.54 -8.63
CA PRO A 74 2.47 16.51 -9.66
C PRO A 74 3.78 16.15 -10.38
N ALA A 75 4.03 16.83 -11.50
CA ALA A 75 5.29 16.67 -12.23
C ALA A 75 6.51 17.16 -11.43
N ASP A 76 6.33 18.01 -10.43
CA ASP A 76 7.42 18.52 -9.59
C ASP A 76 7.97 17.44 -8.65
N ASP A 77 9.24 17.13 -8.83
CA ASP A 77 9.95 16.11 -8.02
C ASP A 77 10.06 16.51 -6.54
N LYS A 78 10.01 17.80 -6.19
CA LYS A 78 10.02 18.25 -4.79
C LYS A 78 8.77 17.79 -4.05
N GLU A 79 7.63 17.79 -4.71
CA GLU A 79 6.39 17.31 -4.10
C GLU A 79 6.41 15.79 -3.92
N TYR A 80 7.00 15.06 -4.87
CA TYR A 80 7.22 13.63 -4.68
C TYR A 80 8.19 13.33 -3.53
N GLU A 81 9.31 14.05 -3.42
CA GLU A 81 10.26 13.86 -2.30
C GLU A 81 9.64 14.17 -0.95
N LYS A 82 8.77 15.16 -0.88
CA LYS A 82 8.00 15.50 0.32
C LYS A 82 7.04 14.37 0.69
N TYR A 83 6.29 13.85 -0.29
CA TYR A 83 5.41 12.70 -0.10
C TYR A 83 6.22 11.48 0.38
N ARG A 84 7.32 11.15 -0.31
CA ARG A 84 8.21 10.04 0.03
C ARG A 84 8.74 10.12 1.45
N THR A 85 9.20 11.30 1.86
CA THR A 85 9.72 11.53 3.22
C THR A 85 8.66 11.25 4.28
N HIS A 86 7.43 11.74 4.10
CA HIS A 86 6.33 11.49 5.04
C HIS A 86 5.91 10.03 5.06
N MET A 87 5.92 9.37 3.90
CA MET A 87 5.65 7.93 3.82
C MET A 87 6.67 7.10 4.57
N MET A 88 7.96 7.43 4.43
CA MET A 88 9.02 6.74 5.15
C MET A 88 8.85 6.91 6.67
N ILE A 89 8.60 8.13 7.14
CA ILE A 89 8.36 8.39 8.57
C ILE A 89 7.14 7.62 9.07
N TYR A 90 6.05 7.63 8.32
CA TYR A 90 4.84 6.90 8.69
C TYR A 90 5.08 5.39 8.73
N SER A 91 5.78 4.85 7.72
CA SER A 91 6.14 3.42 7.68
C SER A 91 7.01 3.03 8.87
N GLU A 92 7.99 3.83 9.24
CA GLU A 92 8.79 3.60 10.44
C GLU A 92 7.93 3.59 11.70
N LEU A 93 7.00 4.52 11.86
CA LEU A 93 6.09 4.57 13.00
C LEU A 93 5.21 3.32 13.10
N VAL A 94 4.66 2.89 11.98
CA VAL A 94 3.79 1.71 11.91
C VAL A 94 4.59 0.42 12.12
N ASN A 95 5.68 0.24 11.40
CA ASN A 95 6.50 -0.98 11.48
C ASN A 95 7.12 -1.16 12.86
N MET A 96 7.46 -0.09 13.55
CA MET A 96 8.00 -0.19 14.89
C MET A 96 6.99 -0.70 15.91
N VAL A 97 5.71 -0.40 15.74
CA VAL A 97 4.64 -0.99 16.58
C VAL A 97 4.54 -2.50 16.34
N VAL A 98 4.71 -2.94 15.09
CA VAL A 98 4.71 -4.38 14.72
C VAL A 98 5.99 -5.08 15.14
N VAL A 99 7.15 -4.45 14.96
CA VAL A 99 8.48 -5.04 15.15
C VAL A 99 8.89 -5.11 16.62
N TYR A 100 8.30 -4.31 17.52
CA TYR A 100 8.56 -4.45 18.97
C TYR A 100 8.22 -5.84 19.53
N GLY A 101 7.34 -6.60 18.83
CA GLY A 101 7.15 -8.02 19.12
C GLY A 101 8.25 -8.93 18.60
N ALA A 102 9.10 -8.46 17.65
CA ALA A 102 9.97 -9.33 16.87
C ALA A 102 11.48 -9.10 16.98
N ARG A 103 12.00 -8.05 17.69
CA ARG A 103 13.42 -7.96 18.11
C ARG A 103 14.53 -7.27 17.32
N TRP A 104 15.48 -6.79 18.07
CA TRP A 104 16.98 -6.78 18.13
C TRP A 104 17.79 -6.33 16.89
N GLU A 105 17.21 -6.26 15.69
CA GLU A 105 17.97 -5.92 14.45
C GLU A 105 17.69 -4.50 13.93
N ILE A 106 17.03 -3.69 14.73
CA ILE A 106 16.70 -2.31 14.32
C ILE A 106 17.92 -1.43 14.52
N PRO A 107 18.39 -0.72 13.49
CA PRO A 107 19.45 0.24 13.66
C PRO A 107 19.10 1.26 14.75
N VAL A 108 20.05 1.58 15.63
CA VAL A 108 19.84 2.53 16.73
C VAL A 108 19.29 3.88 16.22
N THR A 109 19.73 4.30 15.03
CA THR A 109 19.22 5.52 14.38
C THR A 109 17.75 5.45 14.02
N ALA A 110 17.26 4.31 13.55
CA ALA A 110 15.83 4.10 13.26
C ALA A 110 15.01 4.08 14.56
N TYR A 111 15.54 3.44 15.61
CA TYR A 111 14.92 3.45 16.93
C TYR A 111 14.80 4.86 17.53
N LEU A 112 15.87 5.64 17.49
CA LEU A 112 15.86 7.02 17.98
C LEU A 112 14.90 7.91 17.18
N ARG A 113 14.84 7.73 15.87
CA ARG A 113 13.90 8.44 14.98
C ARG A 113 12.45 8.07 15.32
N TRP A 114 12.18 6.79 15.49
CA TRP A 114 10.88 6.31 15.94
C TRP A 114 10.50 6.88 17.31
N LEU A 115 11.39 6.79 18.31
CA LEU A 115 11.14 7.31 19.65
C LEU A 115 10.84 8.81 19.62
N PHE A 116 11.60 9.56 18.84
CA PHE A 116 11.35 10.99 18.63
C PHE A 116 10.00 11.24 17.96
N SER A 117 9.71 10.55 16.87
CA SER A 117 8.46 10.70 16.13
C SER A 117 7.25 10.28 16.97
N TYR A 118 7.35 9.18 17.70
CA TYR A 118 6.28 8.69 18.58
C TYR A 118 6.04 9.64 19.75
N THR A 119 7.11 10.14 20.38
CA THR A 119 7.03 10.98 21.59
C THR A 119 6.63 12.40 21.27
N PHE A 120 7.17 13.00 20.19
CA PHE A 120 6.99 14.42 19.89
C PHE A 120 6.02 14.70 18.74
N LEU A 121 5.88 13.80 17.77
CA LEU A 121 4.97 13.99 16.64
C LEU A 121 3.68 13.19 16.79
N GLY A 122 3.76 11.99 17.32
CA GLY A 122 2.66 11.05 17.41
C GLY A 122 2.22 10.46 16.05
N LYS A 123 1.69 9.22 16.08
CA LYS A 123 1.21 8.52 14.89
C LYS A 123 0.12 9.33 14.16
N ASP A 124 -0.86 9.82 14.91
CA ASP A 124 -2.00 10.54 14.31
C ASP A 124 -1.60 11.86 13.67
N SER A 125 -0.65 12.61 14.28
CA SER A 125 -0.15 13.86 13.71
C SER A 125 0.61 13.62 12.41
N THR A 126 1.42 12.57 12.36
CA THR A 126 2.17 12.18 11.14
C THR A 126 1.23 11.71 10.05
N LEU A 127 0.23 10.90 10.41
CA LEU A 127 -0.80 10.45 9.47
C LEU A 127 -1.59 11.61 8.89
N LYS A 128 -2.04 12.58 9.71
CA LYS A 128 -2.74 13.78 9.23
C LYS A 128 -1.90 14.62 8.27
N LYS A 129 -0.58 14.72 8.50
CA LYS A 129 0.33 15.41 7.57
C LYS A 129 0.45 14.67 6.25
N LEU A 130 0.54 13.35 6.29
CA LEU A 130 0.57 12.52 5.10
C LEU A 130 -0.74 12.63 4.33
N GLU A 131 -1.88 12.46 5.00
CA GLU A 131 -3.21 12.62 4.42
C GLU A 131 -3.34 13.99 3.72
N LYS A 132 -2.90 15.07 4.39
CA LYS A 132 -2.90 16.41 3.79
C LYS A 132 -2.10 16.49 2.49
N ILE A 133 -0.99 15.78 2.37
CA ILE A 133 -0.19 15.74 1.15
C ILE A 133 -0.90 14.90 0.09
N MET A 134 -1.40 13.72 0.45
CA MET A 134 -2.10 12.81 -0.45
C MET A 134 -3.35 13.44 -1.06
N TYR A 135 -4.09 14.21 -0.26
CA TYR A 135 -5.32 14.88 -0.71
C TYR A 135 -5.10 16.31 -1.24
N SER A 136 -3.84 16.74 -1.38
CA SER A 136 -3.52 18.09 -1.90
C SER A 136 -3.68 18.22 -3.39
N TYR A 137 -3.66 17.10 -4.11
CA TYR A 137 -3.61 17.09 -5.55
C TYR A 137 -4.82 16.38 -6.13
N LYS A 138 -5.35 16.94 -7.21
CA LYS A 138 -6.42 16.31 -7.98
C LYS A 138 -5.81 15.40 -9.03
N GLU A 139 -6.47 14.29 -9.28
CA GLU A 139 -6.03 13.30 -10.25
C GLU A 139 -5.87 13.87 -11.67
N GLU A 140 -6.75 14.78 -12.05
CA GLU A 140 -6.75 15.45 -13.37
C GLU A 140 -5.52 16.33 -13.61
N ASP A 141 -4.94 16.88 -12.54
CA ASP A 141 -3.80 17.80 -12.60
C ASP A 141 -2.45 17.07 -12.48
N CYS A 142 -2.46 15.76 -12.27
CA CYS A 142 -1.26 14.99 -11.96
C CYS A 142 -0.93 13.98 -13.07
N PRO A 143 0.28 14.04 -13.64
CA PRO A 143 0.72 13.11 -14.67
C PRO A 143 1.26 11.79 -14.09
N ARG A 144 1.46 11.70 -12.79
CA ARG A 144 2.09 10.56 -12.12
C ARG A 144 1.27 10.07 -10.95
N TYR A 145 1.52 8.81 -10.57
CA TYR A 145 1.04 8.22 -9.34
C TYR A 145 2.20 7.78 -8.47
N ALA A 146 2.06 7.95 -7.15
CA ALA A 146 2.85 7.26 -6.17
C ALA A 146 2.02 6.11 -5.56
N MET A 147 2.63 4.97 -5.42
CA MET A 147 2.04 3.78 -4.82
C MET A 147 2.68 3.52 -3.46
N ARG A 148 1.86 3.27 -2.46
CA ARG A 148 2.34 2.92 -1.14
C ARG A 148 2.59 1.42 -1.03
N TRP A 149 3.85 1.03 -0.92
CA TRP A 149 4.25 -0.31 -0.52
C TRP A 149 5.38 -0.22 0.50
N GLY A 150 5.09 -0.58 1.73
CA GLY A 150 6.07 -0.46 2.81
C GLY A 150 6.55 0.97 3.01
N GLY A 151 7.84 1.14 3.28
CA GLY A 151 8.47 2.44 3.53
C GLY A 151 9.00 3.14 2.28
N CYS A 152 8.89 2.52 1.10
CA CYS A 152 9.43 3.09 -0.13
C CYS A 152 8.31 3.21 -1.16
N PRO A 153 7.74 4.41 -1.37
CA PRO A 153 6.74 4.60 -2.40
C PRO A 153 7.39 4.49 -3.79
N PHE A 154 6.70 3.78 -4.69
CA PHE A 154 7.05 3.71 -6.09
C PHE A 154 6.36 4.82 -6.86
N LEU A 155 7.06 5.42 -7.82
CA LEU A 155 6.55 6.46 -8.68
C LEU A 155 6.49 5.95 -10.13
N PHE A 156 5.39 6.18 -10.82
CA PHE A 156 5.22 5.84 -12.24
C PHE A 156 4.28 6.81 -12.95
N ASP A 157 4.39 6.83 -14.28
CA ASP A 157 3.55 7.69 -15.10
C ASP A 157 2.11 7.19 -15.15
N LYS A 158 1.16 8.12 -15.13
CA LYS A 158 -0.27 7.81 -15.15
C LYS A 158 -0.67 7.00 -16.38
N ASP A 159 -0.09 7.30 -17.53
CA ASP A 159 -0.37 6.62 -18.81
C ASP A 159 0.13 5.16 -18.85
N MET A 160 1.01 4.76 -17.92
CA MET A 160 1.39 3.36 -17.77
C MET A 160 0.19 2.51 -17.28
N MET A 161 -0.63 3.06 -16.40
CA MET A 161 -1.76 2.34 -15.78
C MET A 161 -3.08 2.60 -16.50
N PHE A 162 -3.35 3.83 -16.94
CA PHE A 162 -4.64 4.27 -17.45
C PHE A 162 -4.58 4.78 -18.91
N PRO A 163 -5.71 4.59 -19.67
CA PRO A 163 -6.91 3.83 -19.31
C PRO A 163 -6.63 2.33 -19.21
N VAL A 164 -7.21 1.66 -18.24
CA VAL A 164 -7.03 0.20 -18.08
C VAL A 164 -7.52 -0.58 -19.30
N LYS A 165 -6.91 -1.74 -19.54
CA LYS A 165 -7.35 -2.73 -20.54
C LYS A 165 -7.96 -3.93 -19.85
N TYR A 166 -8.82 -4.66 -20.57
CA TYR A 166 -9.35 -5.93 -20.09
C TYR A 166 -8.66 -7.08 -20.82
N MET A 167 -8.15 -8.03 -20.05
CA MET A 167 -7.57 -9.26 -20.60
C MET A 167 -8.29 -10.48 -20.02
N SER A 168 -8.36 -11.55 -20.82
CA SER A 168 -8.89 -12.84 -20.35
C SER A 168 -7.91 -13.47 -19.37
N PHE A 169 -8.43 -13.92 -18.25
CA PHE A 169 -7.71 -14.70 -17.25
C PHE A 169 -8.59 -15.88 -16.84
N GLU A 170 -8.19 -17.07 -17.21
CA GLU A 170 -9.00 -18.29 -17.05
C GLU A 170 -10.42 -18.11 -17.62
N ASN A 171 -11.43 -18.18 -16.78
CA ASN A 171 -12.85 -18.05 -17.12
C ASN A 171 -13.43 -16.64 -16.90
N THR A 172 -12.58 -15.66 -16.61
CA THR A 172 -12.99 -14.27 -16.34
C THR A 172 -12.17 -13.26 -17.15
N LYS A 173 -12.51 -11.98 -16.98
CA LYS A 173 -11.71 -10.86 -17.48
C LYS A 173 -11.20 -10.04 -16.31
N VAL A 174 -9.94 -9.67 -16.38
CA VAL A 174 -9.29 -8.81 -15.38
C VAL A 174 -8.85 -7.50 -16.01
N MET A 175 -8.86 -6.45 -15.21
CA MET A 175 -8.29 -5.16 -15.58
C MET A 175 -6.77 -5.23 -15.44
N VAL A 176 -6.07 -4.76 -16.46
CA VAL A 176 -4.61 -4.72 -16.49
C VAL A 176 -4.12 -3.31 -16.86
N PRO A 177 -2.88 -2.95 -16.54
CA PRO A 177 -2.28 -1.68 -16.93
C PRO A 177 -2.39 -1.41 -18.44
N HIS A 178 -2.53 -0.13 -18.80
CA HIS A 178 -2.57 0.29 -20.21
C HIS A 178 -1.35 -0.18 -20.99
N ARG A 179 -0.17 0.03 -20.41
CA ARG A 179 1.13 -0.38 -20.96
C ARG A 179 1.68 -1.56 -20.15
N MET A 180 0.96 -2.69 -20.20
CA MET A 180 1.24 -3.86 -19.36
C MET A 180 2.69 -4.35 -19.46
N SER A 181 3.25 -4.43 -20.66
CA SER A 181 4.64 -4.87 -20.86
C SER A 181 5.64 -3.92 -20.18
N ASP A 182 5.42 -2.61 -20.32
CA ASP A 182 6.28 -1.60 -19.70
C ASP A 182 6.18 -1.66 -18.17
N TYR A 183 4.96 -1.88 -17.66
CA TYR A 183 4.75 -2.11 -16.22
C TYR A 183 5.49 -3.35 -15.71
N LEU A 184 5.44 -4.46 -16.44
CA LEU A 184 6.10 -5.71 -16.04
C LEU A 184 7.62 -5.57 -16.09
N ILE A 185 8.17 -4.90 -17.12
CA ILE A 185 9.60 -4.57 -17.22
C ILE A 185 10.01 -3.66 -16.05
N TRP A 186 9.23 -2.61 -15.78
CA TRP A 186 9.51 -1.69 -14.69
C TRP A 186 9.52 -2.38 -13.32
N HIS A 187 8.60 -3.35 -13.11
CA HIS A 187 8.42 -4.00 -11.80
C HIS A 187 9.36 -5.20 -11.60
N TYR A 188 9.55 -6.02 -12.63
CA TYR A 188 10.28 -7.28 -12.56
C TYR A 188 11.60 -7.30 -13.37
N GLY A 189 11.87 -6.26 -14.16
CA GLY A 189 13.01 -6.20 -15.06
C GLY A 189 12.73 -6.81 -16.43
N ASP A 190 13.71 -6.74 -17.33
CA ASP A 190 13.57 -7.15 -18.74
C ASP A 190 13.25 -8.65 -18.91
N GLU A 191 13.64 -9.47 -17.95
CA GLU A 191 13.46 -10.92 -17.98
C GLU A 191 12.12 -11.37 -17.34
N TRP A 192 11.16 -10.48 -17.16
CA TRP A 192 9.88 -10.76 -16.48
C TRP A 192 9.10 -11.96 -17.07
N SER A 193 9.29 -12.29 -18.35
CA SER A 193 8.63 -13.40 -19.03
C SER A 193 9.44 -14.71 -18.99
N TYR A 194 10.64 -14.70 -18.39
CA TYR A 194 11.45 -15.89 -18.25
C TYR A 194 10.83 -16.84 -17.22
N ILE A 195 10.60 -18.07 -17.66
CA ILE A 195 10.15 -19.17 -16.79
C ILE A 195 11.37 -20.04 -16.50
N PRO A 196 11.88 -20.05 -15.24
CA PRO A 196 13.02 -20.89 -14.91
C PRO A 196 12.70 -22.37 -15.11
N PRO A 197 13.68 -23.21 -15.50
CA PRO A 197 13.51 -24.64 -15.59
C PRO A 197 13.06 -25.25 -14.26
N HIS A 198 12.22 -26.27 -14.30
CA HIS A 198 11.80 -26.98 -13.10
C HIS A 198 13.02 -27.52 -12.35
N GLY A 199 13.26 -27.01 -11.13
CA GLY A 199 14.32 -27.48 -10.22
C GLY A 199 15.46 -26.50 -9.96
N GLU A 200 15.37 -25.26 -10.48
CA GLU A 200 16.25 -24.16 -10.07
C GLU A 200 15.59 -23.25 -9.01
#